data_b47359e32f14fa6c7e57a22583b595a8
#
_entry.id   b47359e32f14fa6c7e57a22583b595a8
#
_cell.length_a   1.000
_cell.length_b   1.000
_cell.length_c   1.000
_cell.angle_alpha   90.00
_cell.angle_beta   90.00
_cell.angle_gamma   90.00
#
_symmetry.space_group_name_H-M   'P 1'
#
loop_
_entity.id
_entity.type
_entity.pdbx_description
1 polymer ?
#
loop_
_entity_poly.entity_id
_entity_poly.type
_entity_poly.pdbx_seq_one_letter_code
_entity_poly.pdbx_strand_id
1 'polypeptide(L)'
;FIKADFYRFKRDSETEDMELVYNHLSPNKEDYNIVFNPSETPKAIRYIMNTWSGIYKRSFIEEFHIRHNETPGASFQDNGFWFQTFAYAKRGMIIDKPYYMNRRDNPNSSVHNKEKVYCMNVEYDHIRELLVRDKEVWERFRPMYWLKKYNNYMGTIKRIGEEYKREYVHRFSEEFKRGLELGELDESVFTKISWDNIQFITKDPNGFYMKKVATPVKVRRLQKKVEKLEKQNAKLKNDIKI
;
A
#
# COMPACT_ATOMS: atom_id res chain seq x y z
N PHE A 1 -19.95 -9.59 0.97
CA PHE A 1 -19.40 -8.94 -0.23
C PHE A 1 -18.89 -9.96 -1.24
N ILE A 2 -18.81 -9.54 -2.51
CA ILE A 2 -18.10 -10.28 -3.56
C ILE A 2 -17.10 -9.32 -4.18
N LYS A 3 -15.87 -9.79 -4.44
CA LYS A 3 -14.83 -9.03 -5.12
C LYS A 3 -14.33 -9.78 -6.35
N ALA A 4 -13.81 -9.03 -7.30
CA ALA A 4 -13.35 -9.57 -8.56
C ALA A 4 -11.92 -9.12 -8.89
N ASP A 5 -11.22 -9.91 -9.66
CA ASP A 5 -9.99 -9.51 -10.32
C ASP A 5 -10.21 -8.27 -11.20
N PHE A 6 -9.16 -7.66 -11.66
CA PHE A 6 -9.24 -6.44 -12.43
C PHE A 6 -8.09 -6.28 -13.41
N TYR A 7 -8.28 -5.43 -14.41
CA TYR A 7 -7.19 -4.94 -15.24
C TYR A 7 -6.65 -3.62 -14.72
N ARG A 8 -5.34 -3.46 -14.73
CA ARG A 8 -4.71 -2.13 -14.78
C ARG A 8 -4.48 -1.79 -16.24
N PHE A 9 -4.70 -0.53 -16.60
CA PHE A 9 -4.41 -0.07 -17.93
C PHE A 9 -3.72 1.29 -17.95
N LYS A 10 -2.93 1.49 -18.98
CA LYS A 10 -2.40 2.78 -19.42
C LYS A 10 -2.79 2.96 -20.86
N ARG A 11 -3.07 4.20 -21.26
CA ARG A 11 -3.28 4.55 -22.65
C ARG A 11 -2.02 5.25 -23.17
N ASP A 12 -1.51 4.81 -24.30
CA ASP A 12 -0.48 5.53 -25.02
C ASP A 12 -1.08 6.84 -25.57
N SER A 13 -0.40 7.97 -25.38
CA SER A 13 -0.90 9.29 -25.81
C SER A 13 -0.75 9.54 -27.31
N GLU A 14 0.10 8.78 -28.00
CA GLU A 14 0.37 8.94 -29.42
C GLU A 14 -0.42 7.96 -30.28
N THR A 15 -0.51 6.70 -29.86
CA THR A 15 -1.17 5.63 -30.64
C THR A 15 -2.60 5.33 -30.18
N GLU A 16 -3.02 5.87 -29.02
CA GLU A 16 -4.26 5.51 -28.32
C GLU A 16 -4.38 4.03 -27.90
N ASP A 17 -3.33 3.24 -28.08
CA ASP A 17 -3.29 1.86 -27.67
C ASP A 17 -3.39 1.72 -26.15
N MET A 18 -4.02 0.63 -25.69
CA MET A 18 -4.13 0.30 -24.29
C MET A 18 -3.21 -0.86 -23.91
N GLU A 19 -2.25 -0.59 -23.04
CA GLU A 19 -1.52 -1.64 -22.32
C GLU A 19 -2.39 -2.16 -21.17
N LEU A 20 -2.77 -3.44 -21.23
CA LEU A 20 -3.58 -4.11 -20.23
C LEU A 20 -2.73 -5.07 -19.40
N VAL A 21 -2.80 -4.93 -18.09
CA VAL A 21 -2.14 -5.86 -17.16
C VAL A 21 -3.20 -6.49 -16.24
N TYR A 22 -3.36 -7.81 -16.32
CA TYR A 22 -4.25 -8.56 -15.44
C TYR A 22 -3.72 -8.55 -14.00
N ASN A 23 -4.59 -8.34 -13.04
CA ASN A 23 -4.26 -8.32 -11.61
C ASN A 23 -5.18 -9.25 -10.84
N HIS A 24 -4.57 -10.24 -10.21
CA HIS A 24 -5.24 -11.14 -9.29
C HIS A 24 -5.39 -10.52 -7.90
N LEU A 25 -6.52 -10.78 -7.24
CA LEU A 25 -6.75 -10.38 -5.84
C LEU A 25 -6.04 -11.30 -4.85
N SER A 26 -5.90 -12.58 -5.18
CA SER A 26 -5.09 -13.55 -4.44
C SER A 26 -4.05 -14.21 -5.34
N PRO A 27 -2.86 -14.55 -4.83
CA PRO A 27 -1.88 -15.34 -5.56
C PRO A 27 -2.28 -16.83 -5.65
N ASN A 28 -3.23 -17.28 -4.83
CA ASN A 28 -3.63 -18.68 -4.76
C ASN A 28 -4.95 -18.91 -5.50
N LYS A 29 -4.97 -19.85 -6.42
CA LYS A 29 -6.16 -20.18 -7.19
C LYS A 29 -7.28 -20.79 -6.35
N GLU A 30 -6.93 -21.51 -5.31
CA GLU A 30 -7.84 -22.12 -4.35
C GLU A 30 -8.65 -21.13 -3.52
N ASP A 31 -8.24 -19.86 -3.45
CA ASP A 31 -9.00 -18.81 -2.76
C ASP A 31 -10.21 -18.32 -3.58
N TYR A 32 -10.30 -18.68 -4.86
CA TYR A 32 -11.33 -18.17 -5.77
C TYR A 32 -12.59 -19.04 -5.80
N ASN A 33 -13.71 -18.37 -6.05
CA ASN A 33 -15.04 -18.97 -6.26
C ASN A 33 -15.55 -19.81 -5.06
N ILE A 34 -14.97 -19.60 -3.89
CA ILE A 34 -15.42 -20.19 -2.63
C ILE A 34 -15.93 -19.09 -1.67
N VAL A 35 -16.93 -19.44 -0.88
CA VAL A 35 -17.40 -18.55 0.19
C VAL A 35 -16.53 -18.77 1.42
N PHE A 36 -15.98 -17.69 1.96
CA PHE A 36 -15.21 -17.72 3.20
C PHE A 36 -15.78 -16.73 4.23
N ASN A 37 -15.37 -16.86 5.48
CA ASN A 37 -15.72 -15.91 6.53
C ASN A 37 -14.57 -14.89 6.70
N PRO A 38 -14.69 -13.65 6.17
CA PRO A 38 -13.63 -12.66 6.27
C PRO A 38 -13.26 -12.32 7.71
N SER A 39 -14.24 -12.23 8.61
CA SER A 39 -13.99 -11.89 10.02
C SER A 39 -13.15 -12.95 10.76
N GLU A 40 -13.13 -14.18 10.29
CA GLU A 40 -12.32 -15.28 10.85
C GLU A 40 -11.10 -15.62 9.98
N THR A 41 -10.94 -14.93 8.85
CA THR A 41 -9.84 -15.13 7.91
C THR A 41 -9.06 -13.82 7.67
N PRO A 42 -8.51 -13.19 8.72
CA PRO A 42 -7.86 -11.88 8.59
C PRO A 42 -6.67 -11.90 7.61
N LYS A 43 -6.04 -13.07 7.40
CA LYS A 43 -4.95 -13.22 6.41
C LYS A 43 -5.36 -12.87 4.98
N ALA A 44 -6.64 -13.02 4.62
CA ALA A 44 -7.14 -12.68 3.29
C ALA A 44 -6.97 -11.17 2.98
N ILE A 45 -6.99 -10.30 4.00
CA ILE A 45 -6.74 -8.87 3.83
C ILE A 45 -5.32 -8.57 3.31
N ARG A 46 -4.39 -9.52 3.40
CA ARG A 46 -3.03 -9.38 2.88
C ARG A 46 -3.02 -9.13 1.38
N TYR A 47 -3.88 -9.78 0.64
CA TYR A 47 -3.90 -9.76 -0.82
C TYR A 47 -4.92 -8.77 -1.37
N ILE A 48 -6.10 -8.77 -0.83
CA ILE A 48 -7.23 -8.03 -1.32
C ILE A 48 -7.20 -6.60 -0.72
N MET A 49 -6.87 -5.56 -1.47
CA MET A 49 -6.81 -4.16 -1.01
C MET A 49 -7.31 -3.16 -2.04
N ASN A 50 -8.59 -3.23 -2.33
CA ASN A 50 -9.26 -2.20 -3.10
C ASN A 50 -10.76 -2.25 -2.80
N THR A 51 -11.46 -1.16 -2.85
CA THR A 51 -12.90 -1.09 -2.64
C THR A 51 -13.67 -1.20 -3.96
N TRP A 52 -13.09 -0.70 -5.02
CA TRP A 52 -13.73 -0.48 -6.31
C TRP A 52 -13.92 -1.74 -7.18
N SER A 53 -13.24 -2.86 -6.93
CA SER A 53 -13.45 -4.12 -7.65
C SER A 53 -14.43 -5.06 -6.95
N GLY A 54 -15.36 -4.54 -6.16
CA GLY A 54 -16.31 -5.36 -5.40
C GLY A 54 -17.68 -4.73 -5.27
N ILE A 55 -18.64 -5.59 -4.94
CA ILE A 55 -19.98 -5.22 -4.55
C ILE A 55 -20.25 -5.61 -3.10
N TYR A 56 -20.98 -4.78 -2.41
CA TYR A 56 -21.26 -4.92 -0.98
C TYR A 56 -22.76 -4.85 -0.74
N LYS A 57 -23.29 -5.74 0.08
CA LYS A 57 -24.71 -5.67 0.45
C LYS A 57 -24.95 -4.38 1.24
N ARG A 58 -25.89 -3.56 0.80
CA ARG A 58 -26.19 -2.26 1.43
C ARG A 58 -26.55 -2.42 2.91
N SER A 59 -27.43 -3.38 3.24
CA SER A 59 -27.82 -3.63 4.63
C SER A 59 -26.62 -3.99 5.54
N PHE A 60 -25.60 -4.68 5.03
CA PHE A 60 -24.37 -4.97 5.76
C PHE A 60 -23.58 -3.69 6.04
N ILE A 61 -23.44 -2.83 5.04
CA ILE A 61 -22.73 -1.54 5.19
C ILE A 61 -23.45 -0.64 6.23
N GLU A 62 -24.78 -0.63 6.19
CA GLU A 62 -25.61 0.16 7.12
C GLU A 62 -25.61 -0.42 8.53
N GLU A 63 -25.75 -1.73 8.69
CA GLU A 63 -25.76 -2.45 9.96
C GLU A 63 -24.49 -2.22 10.78
N PHE A 64 -23.32 -2.28 10.13
CA PHE A 64 -22.03 -2.10 10.79
C PHE A 64 -21.47 -0.67 10.66
N HIS A 65 -22.26 0.28 10.17
CA HIS A 65 -21.86 1.68 9.98
C HIS A 65 -20.52 1.85 9.25
N ILE A 66 -20.27 0.97 8.26
CA ILE A 66 -19.02 0.98 7.49
C ILE A 66 -18.95 2.26 6.65
N ARG A 67 -17.90 3.05 6.84
CA ARG A 67 -17.70 4.33 6.17
C ARG A 67 -16.23 4.52 5.81
N HIS A 68 -16.00 5.30 4.76
CA HIS A 68 -14.69 5.86 4.50
C HIS A 68 -14.38 6.94 5.55
N ASN A 69 -13.10 7.11 5.86
CA ASN A 69 -12.65 8.24 6.65
C ASN A 69 -12.89 9.54 5.86
N GLU A 70 -13.56 10.53 6.46
CA GLU A 70 -13.93 11.79 5.81
C GLU A 70 -12.77 12.81 5.80
N THR A 71 -11.59 12.36 5.34
CA THR A 71 -10.42 13.24 5.16
C THR A 71 -10.48 13.95 3.80
N PRO A 72 -9.91 15.18 3.68
CA PRO A 72 -9.96 15.94 2.43
C PRO A 72 -9.30 15.22 1.25
N GLY A 73 -10.02 15.13 0.14
CA GLY A 73 -9.54 14.54 -1.11
C GLY A 73 -9.30 13.04 -1.04
N ALA A 74 -8.71 12.47 -2.08
CA ALA A 74 -8.33 11.06 -2.12
C ALA A 74 -7.05 10.84 -1.27
N SER A 75 -7.20 10.23 -0.10
CA SER A 75 -6.15 10.12 0.93
C SER A 75 -5.99 8.70 1.47
N PHE A 76 -6.22 7.68 0.63
CA PHE A 76 -6.08 6.25 0.94
C PHE A 76 -7.16 5.71 1.90
N GLN A 77 -8.34 6.36 1.96
CA GLN A 77 -9.48 5.98 2.80
C GLN A 77 -10.05 4.59 2.46
N ASP A 78 -9.70 4.03 1.33
CA ASP A 78 -10.00 2.66 0.95
C ASP A 78 -9.43 1.64 1.95
N ASN A 79 -8.33 1.93 2.63
CA ASN A 79 -7.76 1.04 3.63
C ASN A 79 -8.70 0.86 4.83
N GLY A 80 -9.25 1.94 5.38
CA GLY A 80 -10.17 1.88 6.52
C GLY A 80 -11.48 1.19 6.18
N PHE A 81 -12.04 1.46 5.01
CA PHE A 81 -13.21 0.74 4.51
C PHE A 81 -12.97 -0.77 4.43
N TRP A 82 -11.80 -1.16 4.00
CA TRP A 82 -11.34 -2.53 3.91
C TRP A 82 -11.28 -3.26 5.24
N PHE A 83 -10.57 -2.67 6.20
CA PHE A 83 -10.49 -3.26 7.53
C PHE A 83 -11.87 -3.46 8.14
N GLN A 84 -12.78 -2.47 8.03
CA GLN A 84 -14.15 -2.58 8.49
C GLN A 84 -14.90 -3.72 7.80
N THR A 85 -14.86 -3.80 6.48
CA THR A 85 -15.57 -4.86 5.74
C THR A 85 -15.07 -6.25 6.12
N PHE A 86 -13.76 -6.43 6.31
CA PHE A 86 -13.21 -7.73 6.72
C PHE A 86 -13.48 -8.04 8.18
N ALA A 87 -13.44 -7.05 9.06
CA ALA A 87 -13.69 -7.25 10.49
C ALA A 87 -15.10 -7.79 10.76
N TYR A 88 -16.09 -7.34 10.00
CA TYR A 88 -17.51 -7.62 10.29
C TYR A 88 -18.20 -8.56 9.31
N ALA A 89 -17.70 -8.76 8.10
CA ALA A 89 -18.35 -9.63 7.14
C ALA A 89 -18.23 -11.11 7.55
N LYS A 90 -19.36 -11.82 7.53
CA LYS A 90 -19.45 -13.27 7.75
C LYS A 90 -19.31 -14.07 6.47
N ARG A 91 -19.56 -13.44 5.31
CA ARG A 91 -19.50 -14.10 4.00
C ARG A 91 -18.85 -13.18 2.99
N GLY A 92 -17.73 -13.64 2.46
CA GLY A 92 -17.01 -13.03 1.35
C GLY A 92 -16.73 -14.05 0.26
N MET A 93 -16.53 -13.60 -0.95
CA MET A 93 -16.06 -14.40 -2.07
C MET A 93 -15.22 -13.54 -2.99
N ILE A 94 -14.19 -14.13 -3.57
CA ILE A 94 -13.45 -13.54 -4.69
C ILE A 94 -13.67 -14.38 -5.94
N ILE A 95 -13.78 -13.71 -7.10
CA ILE A 95 -13.99 -14.36 -8.38
C ILE A 95 -12.86 -14.02 -9.34
N ASP A 96 -12.44 -15.00 -10.12
CA ASP A 96 -11.30 -14.95 -11.03
C ASP A 96 -11.63 -14.32 -12.40
N LYS A 97 -12.53 -13.33 -12.41
CA LYS A 97 -12.91 -12.58 -13.61
C LYS A 97 -12.65 -11.09 -13.41
N PRO A 98 -12.06 -10.42 -14.40
CA PRO A 98 -11.70 -9.00 -14.27
C PRO A 98 -12.87 -8.11 -14.67
N TYR A 99 -13.66 -7.68 -13.71
CA TYR A 99 -14.80 -6.79 -13.96
C TYR A 99 -14.51 -5.30 -13.80
N TYR A 100 -13.29 -4.92 -13.45
CA TYR A 100 -12.92 -3.52 -13.25
C TYR A 100 -11.65 -3.15 -14.05
N MET A 101 -11.67 -1.93 -14.60
CA MET A 101 -10.56 -1.34 -15.34
C MET A 101 -9.94 -0.20 -14.52
N ASN A 102 -8.77 -0.42 -13.95
CA ASN A 102 -8.05 0.56 -13.14
C ASN A 102 -7.06 1.35 -13.98
N ARG A 103 -7.39 2.60 -14.29
CA ARG A 103 -6.53 3.52 -15.03
C ARG A 103 -5.29 3.93 -14.21
N ARG A 104 -4.10 3.84 -14.82
CA ARG A 104 -2.82 4.11 -14.14
C ARG A 104 -2.04 5.31 -14.69
N ASP A 105 -2.48 5.89 -15.79
CA ASP A 105 -1.83 7.02 -16.48
C ASP A 105 -2.45 8.38 -16.14
N ASN A 106 -3.42 8.45 -15.22
CA ASN A 106 -4.01 9.70 -14.78
C ASN A 106 -2.97 10.52 -13.99
N PRO A 107 -2.50 11.69 -14.51
CA PRO A 107 -1.51 12.52 -13.84
C PRO A 107 -2.03 13.12 -12.52
N ASN A 108 -3.36 13.27 -12.40
CA ASN A 108 -4.01 13.82 -11.21
C ASN A 108 -4.32 12.76 -10.15
N SER A 109 -3.83 11.54 -10.32
CA SER A 109 -4.03 10.47 -9.33
C SER A 109 -3.32 10.80 -8.02
N SER A 110 -4.01 10.62 -6.90
CA SER A 110 -3.46 10.85 -5.56
C SER A 110 -2.20 10.02 -5.25
N VAL A 111 -2.03 8.88 -5.93
CA VAL A 111 -0.83 8.04 -5.78
C VAL A 111 0.45 8.71 -6.30
N HIS A 112 0.33 9.78 -7.11
CA HIS A 112 1.45 10.55 -7.63
C HIS A 112 1.73 11.82 -6.81
N ASN A 113 0.83 12.20 -5.89
CA ASN A 113 0.99 13.40 -5.09
C ASN A 113 2.07 13.20 -4.00
N LYS A 114 3.18 13.92 -4.14
CA LYS A 114 4.34 13.84 -3.23
C LYS A 114 4.14 14.60 -1.93
N GLU A 115 3.20 15.53 -1.87
CA GLU A 115 2.91 16.38 -0.72
C GLU A 115 1.93 15.71 0.26
N LYS A 116 1.25 14.63 -0.15
CA LYS A 116 0.39 13.82 0.73
C LYS A 116 1.24 12.92 1.65
N VAL A 117 2.01 13.53 2.54
CA VAL A 117 3.02 12.86 3.36
C VAL A 117 2.35 11.98 4.41
N TYR A 118 1.47 12.53 5.25
CA TYR A 118 0.92 11.87 6.44
C TYR A 118 -0.47 11.26 6.25
N CYS A 119 -1.02 11.27 5.04
CA CYS A 119 -2.37 10.72 4.81
C CYS A 119 -2.50 9.25 5.25
N MET A 120 -1.42 8.47 5.04
CA MET A 120 -1.41 7.07 5.44
C MET A 120 -1.36 6.91 6.98
N ASN A 121 -0.67 7.80 7.69
CA ASN A 121 -0.63 7.79 9.15
C ASN A 121 -2.03 8.07 9.71
N VAL A 122 -2.68 9.14 9.23
CA VAL A 122 -4.05 9.52 9.64
C VAL A 122 -5.03 8.37 9.37
N GLU A 123 -4.92 7.70 8.23
CA GLU A 123 -5.78 6.57 7.90
C GLU A 123 -5.55 5.37 8.83
N TYR A 124 -4.29 5.04 9.17
CA TYR A 124 -4.00 3.95 10.11
C TYR A 124 -4.36 4.29 11.54
N ASP A 125 -4.28 5.54 11.96
CA ASP A 125 -4.80 5.98 13.26
C ASP A 125 -6.32 5.77 13.32
N HIS A 126 -7.05 6.17 12.27
CA HIS A 126 -8.50 5.92 12.14
C HIS A 126 -8.84 4.42 12.16
N ILE A 127 -8.09 3.58 11.41
CA ILE A 127 -8.29 2.12 11.42
C ILE A 127 -8.12 1.58 12.85
N ARG A 128 -7.09 2.01 13.56
CA ARG A 128 -6.87 1.58 14.93
C ARG A 128 -8.04 1.98 15.84
N GLU A 129 -8.48 3.22 15.78
CA GLU A 129 -9.63 3.71 16.54
C GLU A 129 -10.89 2.88 16.32
N LEU A 130 -11.12 2.43 15.09
CA LEU A 130 -12.25 1.58 14.76
C LEU A 130 -12.11 0.16 15.33
N LEU A 131 -10.95 -0.47 15.12
CA LEU A 131 -10.74 -1.86 15.49
C LEU A 131 -10.66 -2.08 17.01
N VAL A 132 -10.07 -1.13 17.76
CA VAL A 132 -9.95 -1.27 19.23
C VAL A 132 -11.25 -1.08 20.01
N ARG A 133 -12.33 -0.64 19.35
CA ARG A 133 -13.68 -0.56 19.96
C ARG A 133 -14.21 -1.94 20.34
N ASP A 134 -13.75 -2.96 19.61
CA ASP A 134 -14.06 -4.37 19.89
C ASP A 134 -12.75 -5.10 20.14
N LYS A 135 -12.54 -5.54 21.38
CA LYS A 135 -11.30 -6.22 21.80
C LYS A 135 -11.03 -7.49 21.00
N GLU A 136 -12.08 -8.28 20.70
CA GLU A 136 -11.91 -9.54 19.97
C GLU A 136 -11.53 -9.26 18.51
N VAL A 137 -12.14 -8.24 17.89
CA VAL A 137 -11.80 -7.79 16.55
C VAL A 137 -10.36 -7.28 16.52
N TRP A 138 -9.97 -6.44 17.49
CA TRP A 138 -8.60 -5.93 17.59
C TRP A 138 -7.58 -7.06 17.67
N GLU A 139 -7.73 -7.98 18.63
CA GLU A 139 -6.79 -9.09 18.83
C GLU A 139 -6.66 -9.95 17.57
N ARG A 140 -7.75 -10.15 16.84
CA ARG A 140 -7.78 -10.95 15.61
C ARG A 140 -7.12 -10.24 14.43
N PHE A 141 -7.34 -8.94 14.26
CA PHE A 141 -6.86 -8.17 13.11
C PHE A 141 -5.55 -7.44 13.36
N ARG A 142 -5.13 -7.27 14.61
CA ARG A 142 -3.89 -6.59 15.01
C ARG A 142 -2.65 -7.03 14.21
N PRO A 143 -2.37 -8.34 14.00
CA PRO A 143 -1.21 -8.74 13.22
C PRO A 143 -1.27 -8.23 11.77
N MET A 144 -2.46 -8.26 11.15
CA MET A 144 -2.64 -7.73 9.79
C MET A 144 -2.62 -6.22 9.74
N TYR A 145 -3.11 -5.53 10.77
CA TYR A 145 -3.00 -4.09 10.90
C TYR A 145 -1.53 -3.64 10.85
N TRP A 146 -0.66 -4.20 11.67
CA TRP A 146 0.75 -3.84 11.70
C TRP A 146 1.50 -4.24 10.42
N LEU A 147 1.21 -5.39 9.84
CA LEU A 147 1.78 -5.81 8.56
C LEU A 147 1.41 -4.84 7.43
N LYS A 148 0.13 -4.48 7.33
CA LYS A 148 -0.35 -3.55 6.30
C LYS A 148 0.17 -2.13 6.54
N LYS A 149 0.20 -1.66 7.77
CA LYS A 149 0.78 -0.38 8.16
C LYS A 149 2.24 -0.29 7.71
N TYR A 150 3.05 -1.31 8.02
CA TYR A 150 4.43 -1.41 7.57
C TYR A 150 4.56 -1.28 6.04
N ASN A 151 3.82 -2.10 5.30
CA ASN A 151 3.89 -2.11 3.83
C ASN A 151 3.49 -0.76 3.22
N ASN A 152 2.45 -0.14 3.74
CA ASN A 152 1.97 1.15 3.28
C ASN A 152 2.92 2.30 3.66
N TYR A 153 3.55 2.24 4.82
CA TYR A 153 4.55 3.23 5.22
C TYR A 153 5.83 3.12 4.38
N MET A 154 6.28 1.91 4.08
CA MET A 154 7.39 1.69 3.13
C MET A 154 7.03 2.16 1.71
N GLY A 155 5.77 2.00 1.29
CA GLY A 155 5.25 2.55 0.04
C GLY A 155 5.23 4.08 0.05
N THR A 156 4.85 4.69 1.16
CA THR A 156 4.84 6.15 1.34
C THR A 156 6.24 6.74 1.24
N ILE A 157 7.25 6.14 1.87
CA ILE A 157 8.66 6.57 1.75
C ILE A 157 9.11 6.60 0.28
N LYS A 158 8.65 5.66 -0.55
CA LYS A 158 8.99 5.64 -1.98
C LYS A 158 8.29 6.73 -2.78
N ARG A 159 7.11 7.16 -2.35
CA ARG A 159 6.20 8.07 -3.05
C ARG A 159 6.45 9.56 -2.76
N ILE A 160 6.65 9.91 -1.48
CA ILE A 160 6.76 11.30 -1.01
C ILE A 160 8.03 12.00 -1.51
N GLY A 161 8.03 13.33 -1.46
CA GLY A 161 9.19 14.15 -1.79
C GLY A 161 10.41 13.83 -0.92
N GLU A 162 11.61 14.01 -1.47
CA GLU A 162 12.86 13.67 -0.76
C GLU A 162 13.01 14.47 0.54
N GLU A 163 12.52 15.71 0.55
CA GLU A 163 12.53 16.66 1.66
C GLU A 163 11.78 16.12 2.89
N TYR A 164 10.74 15.31 2.68
CA TYR A 164 9.90 14.78 3.75
C TYR A 164 10.37 13.42 4.29
N LYS A 165 11.21 12.70 3.54
CA LYS A 165 11.52 11.30 3.84
C LYS A 165 12.19 11.09 5.18
N ARG A 166 13.08 11.99 5.59
CA ARG A 166 13.79 11.87 6.86
C ARG A 166 12.83 11.98 8.04
N GLU A 167 12.00 13.01 8.04
CA GLU A 167 11.00 13.23 9.08
C GLU A 167 9.99 12.08 9.11
N TYR A 168 9.54 11.62 7.93
CA TYR A 168 8.62 10.50 7.83
C TYR A 168 9.19 9.21 8.43
N VAL A 169 10.49 8.94 8.23
CA VAL A 169 11.18 7.79 8.84
C VAL A 169 11.21 7.89 10.37
N HIS A 170 11.40 9.08 10.92
CA HIS A 170 11.34 9.30 12.37
C HIS A 170 9.94 9.02 12.92
N ARG A 171 8.90 9.55 12.29
CA ARG A 171 7.52 9.27 12.68
C ARG A 171 7.17 7.78 12.57
N PHE A 172 7.59 7.13 11.49
CA PHE A 172 7.46 5.67 11.35
C PHE A 172 8.13 4.94 12.53
N SER A 173 9.36 5.33 12.88
CA SER A 173 10.09 4.77 14.02
C SER A 173 9.32 4.89 15.33
N GLU A 174 8.81 6.06 15.65
CA GLU A 174 8.06 6.35 16.89
C GLU A 174 6.80 5.49 17.01
N GLU A 175 6.01 5.43 15.93
CA GLU A 175 4.76 4.66 15.94
C GLU A 175 5.01 3.15 16.08
N PHE A 176 6.04 2.61 15.41
CA PHE A 176 6.39 1.19 15.50
C PHE A 176 7.08 0.84 16.81
N LYS A 177 7.89 1.74 17.35
CA LYS A 177 8.48 1.58 18.68
C LYS A 177 7.38 1.46 19.75
N ARG A 178 6.37 2.35 19.70
CA ARG A 178 5.21 2.25 20.59
C ARG A 178 4.46 0.91 20.44
N GLY A 179 4.29 0.42 19.21
CA GLY A 179 3.66 -0.88 18.98
C GLY A 179 4.46 -2.04 19.54
N LEU A 180 5.80 -2.00 19.47
CA LEU A 180 6.67 -2.98 20.10
C LEU A 180 6.58 -2.93 21.64
N GLU A 181 6.60 -1.73 22.22
CA GLU A 181 6.46 -1.52 23.67
C GLU A 181 5.12 -2.02 24.22
N LEU A 182 4.06 -1.94 23.43
CA LEU A 182 2.73 -2.46 23.76
C LEU A 182 2.57 -3.97 23.49
N GLY A 183 3.59 -4.63 22.92
CA GLY A 183 3.51 -6.05 22.54
C GLY A 183 2.50 -6.33 21.44
N GLU A 184 2.22 -5.37 20.57
CA GLU A 184 1.18 -5.49 19.54
C GLU A 184 1.69 -6.09 18.22
N LEU A 185 3.00 -6.08 17.98
CA LEU A 185 3.59 -6.64 16.78
C LEU A 185 3.82 -8.15 16.92
N ASP A 186 3.38 -8.89 15.93
CA ASP A 186 3.61 -10.34 15.82
C ASP A 186 4.63 -10.58 14.70
N GLU A 187 5.85 -10.98 15.08
CA GLU A 187 6.95 -11.26 14.15
C GLU A 187 6.56 -12.26 13.06
N SER A 188 5.73 -13.25 13.41
CA SER A 188 5.38 -14.36 12.51
C SER A 188 4.67 -13.94 11.22
N VAL A 189 4.04 -12.75 11.20
CA VAL A 189 3.34 -12.25 10.02
C VAL A 189 4.25 -11.49 9.05
N PHE A 190 5.46 -11.13 9.49
CA PHE A 190 6.43 -10.40 8.67
C PHE A 190 7.40 -11.35 7.98
N THR A 191 7.94 -10.92 6.84
CA THR A 191 9.14 -11.57 6.31
C THR A 191 10.34 -11.19 7.18
N LYS A 192 11.40 -12.03 7.18
CA LYS A 192 12.64 -11.71 7.89
C LYS A 192 13.15 -10.30 7.53
N ILE A 193 13.15 -9.93 6.25
CA ILE A 193 13.60 -8.61 5.78
C ILE A 193 12.74 -7.49 6.37
N SER A 194 11.42 -7.68 6.42
CA SER A 194 10.51 -6.68 6.97
C SER A 194 10.71 -6.52 8.47
N TRP A 195 10.89 -7.61 9.19
CA TRP A 195 11.16 -7.60 10.62
C TRP A 195 12.51 -6.95 10.95
N ASP A 196 13.57 -7.33 10.26
CA ASP A 196 14.90 -6.70 10.40
C ASP A 196 14.83 -5.18 10.11
N ASN A 197 14.03 -4.75 9.15
CA ASN A 197 13.82 -3.33 8.89
C ASN A 197 13.07 -2.63 10.03
N ILE A 198 12.05 -3.27 10.63
CA ILE A 198 11.32 -2.73 11.80
C ILE A 198 12.30 -2.58 12.97
N GLN A 199 13.08 -3.60 13.28
CA GLN A 199 14.08 -3.55 14.34
C GLN A 199 15.13 -2.45 14.08
N PHE A 200 15.57 -2.29 12.83
CA PHE A 200 16.56 -1.26 12.48
C PHE A 200 15.96 0.15 12.60
N ILE A 201 14.78 0.40 12.02
CA ILE A 201 14.17 1.75 12.02
C ILE A 201 13.81 2.21 13.44
N THR A 202 13.34 1.29 14.30
CA THR A 202 12.98 1.61 15.69
C THR A 202 14.18 1.86 16.58
N LYS A 203 15.32 1.23 16.28
CA LYS A 203 16.58 1.40 17.01
C LYS A 203 17.38 2.62 16.53
N ASP A 204 17.48 2.82 15.23
CA ASP A 204 18.30 3.88 14.61
C ASP A 204 17.61 4.41 13.34
N PRO A 205 16.62 5.32 13.45
CA PRO A 205 15.92 5.89 12.29
C PRO A 205 16.85 6.68 11.37
N ASN A 206 17.88 7.34 11.89
CA ASN A 206 18.84 8.06 11.05
C ASN A 206 19.70 7.12 10.22
N GLY A 207 20.23 6.06 10.83
CA GLY A 207 20.97 5.02 10.12
C GLY A 207 20.12 4.31 9.08
N PHE A 208 18.85 4.01 9.41
CA PHE A 208 17.90 3.45 8.45
C PHE A 208 17.67 4.39 7.26
N TYR A 209 17.40 5.68 7.52
CA TYR A 209 17.25 6.69 6.48
C TYR A 209 18.48 6.73 5.56
N MET A 210 19.66 6.83 6.13
CA MET A 210 20.90 6.92 5.34
C MET A 210 21.13 5.68 4.49
N LYS A 211 21.00 4.48 5.06
CA LYS A 211 21.33 3.22 4.37
C LYS A 211 20.25 2.72 3.43
N LYS A 212 18.96 2.86 3.79
CA LYS A 212 17.84 2.24 3.07
C LYS A 212 17.05 3.22 2.19
N VAL A 213 17.12 4.53 2.47
CA VAL A 213 16.34 5.54 1.77
C VAL A 213 17.22 6.48 0.94
N ALA A 214 18.14 7.21 1.58
CA ALA A 214 18.95 8.23 0.91
C ALA A 214 20.00 7.66 -0.06
N THR A 215 20.72 6.61 0.34
CA THR A 215 21.78 6.01 -0.49
C THR A 215 21.22 5.41 -1.79
N PRO A 216 20.15 4.59 -1.80
CA PRO A 216 19.56 4.10 -3.04
C PRO A 216 19.12 5.21 -3.99
N VAL A 217 18.58 6.30 -3.47
CA VAL A 217 18.19 7.46 -4.28
C VAL A 217 19.40 8.14 -4.91
N LYS A 218 20.44 8.37 -4.13
CA LYS A 218 21.70 8.98 -4.61
C LYS A 218 22.34 8.11 -5.71
N VAL A 219 22.40 6.81 -5.52
CA VAL A 219 22.93 5.86 -6.53
C VAL A 219 22.13 5.94 -7.82
N ARG A 220 20.79 5.90 -7.78
CA ARG A 220 19.95 6.03 -8.97
C ARG A 220 20.15 7.36 -9.69
N ARG A 221 20.30 8.47 -8.95
CA ARG A 221 20.59 9.78 -9.56
C ARG A 221 21.92 9.80 -10.28
N LEU A 222 22.95 9.19 -9.70
CA LEU A 222 24.27 9.06 -10.32
C LEU A 222 24.21 8.18 -11.59
N GLN A 223 23.54 7.04 -11.54
CA GLN A 223 23.34 6.16 -12.69
C GLN A 223 22.67 6.92 -13.87
N LYS A 224 21.55 7.62 -13.61
CA LYS A 224 20.88 8.41 -14.64
C LYS A 224 21.78 9.52 -15.22
N LYS A 225 22.65 10.12 -14.41
CA LYS A 225 23.60 11.11 -14.86
C LYS A 225 24.67 10.49 -15.76
N VAL A 226 25.16 9.31 -15.42
CA VAL A 226 26.11 8.54 -16.24
C VAL A 226 25.48 8.19 -17.58
N GLU A 227 24.29 7.59 -17.61
CA GLU A 227 23.58 7.26 -18.85
C GLU A 227 23.38 8.48 -19.78
N LYS A 228 23.04 9.65 -19.19
CA LYS A 228 22.90 10.87 -19.95
C LYS A 228 24.21 11.33 -20.57
N LEU A 229 25.31 11.26 -19.81
CA LEU A 229 26.65 11.64 -20.29
C LEU A 229 27.15 10.67 -21.38
N GLU A 230 26.88 9.39 -21.24
CA GLU A 230 27.20 8.37 -22.27
C GLU A 230 26.48 8.63 -23.60
N LYS A 231 25.17 8.96 -23.53
CA LYS A 231 24.38 9.35 -24.71
C LYS A 231 24.92 10.62 -25.37
N GLN A 232 25.31 11.63 -24.58
CA GLN A 232 25.92 12.86 -25.11
C GLN A 232 27.28 12.58 -25.77
N ASN A 233 28.11 11.75 -25.14
CA ASN A 233 29.41 11.35 -25.66
C ASN A 233 29.28 10.54 -26.98
N ALA A 234 28.30 9.65 -27.05
CA ALA A 234 28.03 8.91 -28.28
C ALA A 234 27.62 9.83 -29.43
N LYS A 235 26.79 10.86 -29.15
CA LYS A 235 26.39 11.88 -30.14
C LYS A 235 27.59 12.65 -30.60
N LEU A 236 28.43 13.20 -29.72
CA LEU A 236 29.63 13.92 -30.05
C LEU A 236 30.62 13.12 -30.92
N LYS A 237 30.79 11.80 -30.59
CA LYS A 237 31.65 10.94 -31.40
C LYS A 237 31.13 10.71 -32.83
N ASN A 238 29.81 10.72 -33.01
CA ASN A 238 29.19 10.61 -34.33
C ASN A 238 29.35 11.94 -35.10
N ASP A 239 29.20 13.08 -34.41
CA ASP A 239 29.37 14.41 -35.02
C ASP A 239 30.83 14.70 -35.44
N ILE A 240 31.81 14.04 -34.82
CA ILE A 240 33.26 14.19 -35.17
C ILE A 240 33.65 13.24 -36.34
N LYS A 241 32.85 12.21 -36.64
CA LYS A 241 33.12 11.26 -37.73
C LYS A 241 32.61 11.74 -39.13
N ILE A 242 32.03 12.91 -39.21
CA ILE A 242 31.62 13.59 -40.42
C ILE A 242 32.71 14.60 -40.81
#